data_169c70fa861af4719b5b9796d3d10149
#
_entry.id   169c70fa861af4719b5b9796d3d10149
#
_cell.length_a   1.000
_cell.length_b   1.000
_cell.length_c   1.000
_cell.angle_alpha   90.00
_cell.angle_beta   90.00
_cell.angle_gamma   90.00
#
_symmetry.space_group_name_H-M   'P 1'
#
loop_
_entity.id
_entity.type
_entity.pdbx_description
1 polymer ?
#
loop_
_entity_poly.entity_id
_entity_poly.type
_entity_poly.pdbx_seq_one_letter_code
_entity_poly.pdbx_strand_id
1 'polypeptide(L)'
;MHIMNQAEKLKDTLNLPKTDFPMRANAVVREPERVDHWSDQEVYQKMMSKNKGKESFVLHDGPPFTNGDVHVGTALNKTLKDVIVRYKNGRGFHTPYIPGWDCHGLPIEHKVSKSLQKEKKEFDVLSLRQSCQEFSKGFIKTQRAQFQRLGVLADWEAEYKTMDSEYEAEILRTFAEFVKKGLVYRSKKPVYWSIPCKTALAEAEIEYKDHKSPSIYVSFRVNNPEKNSTRDSYLVIWTTTPWTLPANMAVAVHPRVIYQEVI
;
A
#
# COMPACT_ATOMS: atom_id res chain seq x y z
N MET A 1 -34.89 58.72 -27.25
CA MET A 1 -35.28 58.21 -25.92
C MET A 1 -36.31 57.07 -25.93
N HIS A 2 -36.87 56.69 -27.11
CA HIS A 2 -37.93 55.66 -27.21
C HIS A 2 -37.41 54.24 -27.58
N ILE A 3 -36.18 54.12 -28.08
CA ILE A 3 -35.62 52.83 -28.58
C ILE A 3 -35.13 51.92 -27.46
N MET A 4 -34.61 52.48 -26.33
CA MET A 4 -34.15 51.67 -25.19
C MET A 4 -35.30 50.95 -24.47
N ASN A 5 -36.51 51.52 -24.45
CA ASN A 5 -37.68 50.95 -23.77
C ASN A 5 -38.30 49.75 -24.50
N GLN A 6 -38.07 49.62 -25.84
CA GLN A 6 -38.53 48.43 -26.61
C GLN A 6 -37.58 47.24 -26.48
N ALA A 7 -36.27 47.49 -26.40
CA ALA A 7 -35.27 46.41 -26.23
C ALA A 7 -35.36 45.75 -24.85
N GLU A 8 -35.71 46.51 -23.79
CA GLU A 8 -35.98 45.93 -22.46
C GLU A 8 -37.23 45.07 -22.44
N LYS A 9 -38.30 45.53 -23.08
CA LYS A 9 -39.56 44.74 -23.21
C LYS A 9 -39.39 43.46 -24.04
N LEU A 10 -38.53 43.45 -25.04
CA LEU A 10 -38.19 42.24 -25.82
C LEU A 10 -37.41 41.23 -25.03
N LYS A 11 -36.55 41.65 -24.13
CA LYS A 11 -35.83 40.73 -23.20
C LYS A 11 -36.78 39.94 -22.30
N ASP A 12 -37.88 40.60 -21.86
CA ASP A 12 -38.87 39.97 -20.97
C ASP A 12 -39.77 38.96 -21.70
N THR A 13 -39.79 39.00 -23.03
CA THR A 13 -40.53 38.04 -23.87
C THR A 13 -39.71 36.77 -24.19
N LEU A 14 -38.41 36.73 -23.87
CA LEU A 14 -37.56 35.55 -24.08
C LEU A 14 -38.00 34.46 -23.10
N ASN A 15 -38.44 33.35 -23.64
CA ASN A 15 -38.80 32.17 -22.84
C ASN A 15 -37.55 31.35 -22.50
N LEU A 16 -36.61 31.97 -21.72
CA LEU A 16 -35.44 31.33 -21.27
C LEU A 16 -35.77 30.37 -20.11
N PRO A 17 -35.15 29.19 -20.06
CA PRO A 17 -35.36 28.29 -18.96
C PRO A 17 -34.87 28.94 -17.65
N LYS A 18 -35.75 29.00 -16.66
CA LYS A 18 -35.47 29.49 -15.31
C LYS A 18 -35.33 28.30 -14.38
N THR A 19 -34.25 28.25 -13.61
CA THR A 19 -34.05 27.21 -12.63
C THR A 19 -33.31 27.77 -11.41
N ASP A 20 -33.71 27.32 -10.25
CA ASP A 20 -32.99 27.59 -8.99
C ASP A 20 -31.77 26.69 -8.83
N PHE A 21 -31.58 25.75 -9.75
CA PHE A 21 -30.39 24.91 -9.75
C PHE A 21 -29.14 25.75 -10.05
N PRO A 22 -28.16 25.77 -9.16
CA PRO A 22 -27.00 26.63 -9.30
C PRO A 22 -26.12 26.21 -10.48
N MET A 23 -25.83 27.16 -11.38
CA MET A 23 -25.03 26.95 -12.59
C MET A 23 -23.57 26.58 -12.29
N ARG A 24 -23.08 26.89 -11.10
CA ARG A 24 -21.71 26.54 -10.63
C ARG A 24 -21.82 25.52 -9.51
N ALA A 25 -21.03 24.44 -9.62
CA ALA A 25 -20.98 23.40 -8.60
C ALA A 25 -20.50 23.95 -7.24
N ASN A 26 -19.52 24.86 -7.25
CA ASN A 26 -18.89 25.44 -6.04
C ASN A 26 -18.59 24.35 -4.96
N ALA A 27 -17.96 23.26 -5.40
CA ALA A 27 -17.77 22.04 -4.63
C ALA A 27 -17.06 22.30 -3.29
N VAL A 28 -16.07 23.20 -3.28
CA VAL A 28 -15.29 23.54 -2.09
C VAL A 28 -16.17 24.01 -0.92
N VAL A 29 -17.23 24.74 -1.22
CA VAL A 29 -18.16 25.26 -0.19
C VAL A 29 -19.30 24.28 0.07
N ARG A 30 -19.88 23.73 -0.99
CA ARG A 30 -21.13 22.94 -0.87
C ARG A 30 -20.93 21.51 -0.42
N GLU A 31 -19.76 20.91 -0.70
CA GLU A 31 -19.51 19.54 -0.29
C GLU A 31 -19.37 19.37 1.22
N PRO A 32 -18.62 20.25 1.96
CA PRO A 32 -18.61 20.19 3.43
C PRO A 32 -20.01 20.25 4.02
N GLU A 33 -20.81 21.24 3.63
CA GLU A 33 -22.21 21.40 4.10
C GLU A 33 -23.05 20.13 3.84
N ARG A 34 -22.82 19.46 2.71
CA ARG A 34 -23.51 18.23 2.38
C ARG A 34 -23.05 17.04 3.23
N VAL A 35 -21.73 16.93 3.48
CA VAL A 35 -21.18 15.88 4.35
C VAL A 35 -21.69 16.04 5.77
N ASP A 36 -21.72 17.27 6.29
CA ASP A 36 -22.26 17.57 7.61
C ASP A 36 -23.76 17.21 7.68
N HIS A 37 -24.53 17.61 6.66
CA HIS A 37 -25.94 17.23 6.56
C HIS A 37 -26.15 15.70 6.54
N TRP A 38 -25.31 14.93 5.82
CA TRP A 38 -25.42 13.47 5.83
C TRP A 38 -25.11 12.86 7.19
N SER A 39 -24.16 13.45 7.93
CA SER A 39 -23.83 13.06 9.29
C SER A 39 -25.01 13.33 10.23
N ASP A 40 -25.55 14.56 10.21
CA ASP A 40 -26.68 14.96 11.04
C ASP A 40 -27.94 14.12 10.78
N GLN A 41 -28.13 13.71 9.53
CA GLN A 41 -29.22 12.85 9.12
C GLN A 41 -28.97 11.35 9.32
N GLU A 42 -27.81 10.96 9.86
CA GLU A 42 -27.43 9.56 10.07
C GLU A 42 -27.63 8.69 8.81
N VAL A 43 -27.19 9.21 7.65
CA VAL A 43 -27.46 8.58 6.34
C VAL A 43 -26.95 7.15 6.27
N TYR A 44 -25.75 6.89 6.78
CA TYR A 44 -25.18 5.54 6.79
C TYR A 44 -26.03 4.58 7.63
N GLN A 45 -26.45 4.97 8.84
CA GLN A 45 -27.28 4.18 9.74
C GLN A 45 -28.66 3.89 9.12
N LYS A 46 -29.26 4.88 8.45
CA LYS A 46 -30.51 4.71 7.69
C LYS A 46 -30.34 3.69 6.55
N MET A 47 -29.23 3.75 5.80
CA MET A 47 -28.91 2.78 4.76
C MET A 47 -28.81 1.36 5.32
N MET A 48 -28.12 1.19 6.44
CA MET A 48 -27.98 -0.12 7.10
C MET A 48 -29.33 -0.64 7.62
N SER A 49 -30.11 0.20 8.28
CA SER A 49 -31.40 -0.17 8.83
C SER A 49 -32.42 -0.56 7.75
N LYS A 50 -32.44 0.16 6.63
CA LYS A 50 -33.35 -0.12 5.49
C LYS A 50 -33.20 -1.53 4.92
N ASN A 51 -31.99 -2.06 4.90
CA ASN A 51 -31.67 -3.36 4.32
C ASN A 51 -31.30 -4.41 5.38
N LYS A 52 -31.56 -4.13 6.65
CA LYS A 52 -31.31 -5.09 7.73
C LYS A 52 -32.10 -6.38 7.50
N GLY A 53 -31.42 -7.53 7.64
CA GLY A 53 -32.02 -8.86 7.44
C GLY A 53 -32.14 -9.30 5.98
N LYS A 54 -31.74 -8.48 5.01
CA LYS A 54 -31.61 -8.88 3.61
C LYS A 54 -30.26 -9.55 3.34
N GLU A 55 -30.08 -10.08 2.13
CA GLU A 55 -28.81 -10.66 1.69
C GLU A 55 -27.66 -9.67 1.92
N SER A 56 -26.58 -10.15 2.53
CA SER A 56 -25.41 -9.32 2.85
C SER A 56 -24.43 -9.29 1.69
N PHE A 57 -23.95 -8.09 1.38
CA PHE A 57 -22.78 -7.87 0.53
C PHE A 57 -21.70 -7.16 1.35
N VAL A 58 -20.69 -7.90 1.77
CA VAL A 58 -19.58 -7.37 2.57
C VAL A 58 -18.40 -7.06 1.66
N LEU A 59 -18.01 -5.80 1.61
CA LEU A 59 -16.78 -5.35 0.98
C LEU A 59 -15.72 -5.13 2.04
N HIS A 60 -14.73 -6.02 2.11
CA HIS A 60 -13.63 -5.88 3.04
C HIS A 60 -12.73 -4.70 2.63
N ASP A 61 -12.42 -3.85 3.59
CA ASP A 61 -11.51 -2.72 3.33
C ASP A 61 -10.05 -3.19 3.31
N GLY A 62 -9.34 -2.99 2.20
CA GLY A 62 -7.89 -3.05 2.19
C GLY A 62 -7.37 -1.76 2.85
N PRO A 63 -6.79 -1.87 4.05
CA PRO A 63 -6.51 -0.71 4.87
C PRO A 63 -5.32 0.08 4.32
N PRO A 64 -5.36 1.42 4.31
CA PRO A 64 -4.21 2.24 3.97
C PRO A 64 -3.18 2.24 5.10
N PHE A 65 -1.90 2.44 4.74
CA PHE A 65 -0.85 2.70 5.72
C PHE A 65 -1.08 4.04 6.43
N THR A 66 -0.86 4.04 7.74
CA THR A 66 -0.98 5.24 8.60
C THR A 66 0.32 6.06 8.60
N ASN A 67 0.82 6.41 7.43
CA ASN A 67 2.14 7.02 7.26
C ASN A 67 2.14 8.39 6.59
N GLY A 68 0.97 8.99 6.36
CA GLY A 68 0.84 10.29 5.70
C GLY A 68 -0.60 10.64 5.38
N ASP A 69 -0.78 11.78 4.73
CA ASP A 69 -2.06 12.22 4.20
C ASP A 69 -2.58 11.29 3.11
N VAL A 70 -3.88 11.36 2.86
CA VAL A 70 -4.54 10.64 1.77
C VAL A 70 -4.02 11.16 0.43
N HIS A 71 -3.29 10.33 -0.31
CA HIS A 71 -2.88 10.67 -1.67
C HIS A 71 -3.97 10.28 -2.70
N VAL A 72 -3.83 10.74 -3.94
CA VAL A 72 -4.84 10.53 -5.00
C VAL A 72 -5.20 9.05 -5.20
N GLY A 73 -4.21 8.15 -5.13
CA GLY A 73 -4.44 6.70 -5.26
C GLY A 73 -5.31 6.14 -4.13
N THR A 74 -5.06 6.56 -2.88
CA THR A 74 -5.88 6.17 -1.73
C THR A 74 -7.29 6.77 -1.82
N ALA A 75 -7.40 8.04 -2.23
CA ALA A 75 -8.67 8.71 -2.45
C ALA A 75 -9.51 7.98 -3.51
N LEU A 76 -8.92 7.63 -4.65
CA LEU A 76 -9.57 6.86 -5.71
C LEU A 76 -10.05 5.50 -5.20
N ASN A 77 -9.19 4.76 -4.49
CA ASN A 77 -9.54 3.46 -3.92
C ASN A 77 -10.76 3.55 -2.99
N LYS A 78 -10.77 4.49 -2.06
CA LYS A 78 -11.89 4.70 -1.12
C LYS A 78 -13.17 5.15 -1.83
N THR A 79 -13.06 6.04 -2.81
CA THR A 79 -14.21 6.49 -3.60
C THR A 79 -14.83 5.34 -4.40
N LEU A 80 -14.02 4.49 -5.03
CA LEU A 80 -14.54 3.32 -5.76
C LEU A 80 -15.24 2.32 -4.83
N LYS A 81 -14.70 2.08 -3.64
CA LYS A 81 -15.35 1.24 -2.63
C LYS A 81 -16.69 1.84 -2.18
N ASP A 82 -16.73 3.13 -1.91
CA ASP A 82 -17.97 3.84 -1.53
C ASP A 82 -19.03 3.73 -2.63
N VAL A 83 -18.64 3.90 -3.89
CA VAL A 83 -19.55 3.72 -5.05
C VAL A 83 -20.14 2.30 -5.07
N ILE A 84 -19.32 1.27 -4.87
CA ILE A 84 -19.76 -0.13 -4.84
C ILE A 84 -20.73 -0.37 -3.67
N VAL A 85 -20.37 0.09 -2.47
CA VAL A 85 -21.21 -0.06 -1.27
C VAL A 85 -22.57 0.60 -1.47
N ARG A 86 -22.60 1.85 -1.95
CA ARG A 86 -23.84 2.57 -2.23
C ARG A 86 -24.67 1.90 -3.32
N TYR A 87 -24.04 1.48 -4.41
CA TYR A 87 -24.72 0.78 -5.50
C TYR A 87 -25.37 -0.51 -5.00
N LYS A 88 -24.64 -1.34 -4.27
CA LYS A 88 -25.17 -2.60 -3.72
C LYS A 88 -26.29 -2.35 -2.70
N ASN A 89 -26.13 -1.34 -1.86
CA ASN A 89 -27.19 -0.94 -0.93
C ASN A 89 -28.46 -0.50 -1.67
N GLY A 90 -28.30 0.33 -2.70
CA GLY A 90 -29.42 0.75 -3.57
C GLY A 90 -30.11 -0.41 -4.30
N ARG A 91 -29.38 -1.50 -4.57
CA ARG A 91 -29.92 -2.76 -5.12
C ARG A 91 -30.61 -3.63 -4.08
N GLY A 92 -30.62 -3.24 -2.82
CA GLY A 92 -31.33 -3.90 -1.75
C GLY A 92 -30.47 -4.86 -0.88
N PHE A 93 -29.17 -4.88 -1.05
CA PHE A 93 -28.29 -5.66 -0.18
C PHE A 93 -28.02 -4.94 1.15
N HIS A 94 -27.84 -5.69 2.21
CA HIS A 94 -27.25 -5.17 3.46
C HIS A 94 -25.73 -5.07 3.27
N THR A 95 -25.18 -3.84 3.33
CA THR A 95 -23.79 -3.56 2.94
C THR A 95 -23.00 -2.90 4.07
N PRO A 96 -22.72 -3.61 5.17
CA PRO A 96 -21.87 -3.05 6.21
C PRO A 96 -20.47 -2.79 5.64
N TYR A 97 -19.96 -1.58 5.87
CA TYR A 97 -18.61 -1.20 5.47
C TYR A 97 -17.85 -0.67 6.67
N ILE A 98 -16.86 -1.43 7.10
CA ILE A 98 -16.00 -1.14 8.25
C ILE A 98 -14.64 -0.69 7.72
N PRO A 99 -14.23 0.56 7.96
CA PRO A 99 -12.93 1.05 7.53
C PRO A 99 -11.81 0.47 8.39
N GLY A 100 -10.64 0.28 7.79
CA GLY A 100 -9.47 -0.21 8.48
C GLY A 100 -8.23 0.63 8.24
N TRP A 101 -7.23 0.44 9.12
CA TRP A 101 -5.91 1.05 9.02
C TRP A 101 -4.79 0.05 9.20
N ASP A 102 -3.79 0.11 8.30
CA ASP A 102 -2.56 -0.66 8.41
C ASP A 102 -1.52 0.15 9.20
N CYS A 103 -1.22 -0.32 10.39
CA CYS A 103 -0.47 0.42 11.39
C CYS A 103 0.96 -0.12 11.61
N HIS A 104 1.40 -1.07 10.81
CA HIS A 104 2.70 -1.73 10.95
C HIS A 104 3.56 -1.58 9.70
N GLY A 105 4.80 -2.00 9.84
CA GLY A 105 5.74 -2.20 8.75
C GLY A 105 6.70 -1.04 8.51
N LEU A 106 7.61 -1.32 7.57
CA LEU A 106 8.73 -0.46 7.20
C LEU A 106 8.34 0.99 6.83
N PRO A 107 7.22 1.26 6.15
CA PRO A 107 6.85 2.63 5.79
C PRO A 107 6.63 3.56 6.99
N ILE A 108 6.16 3.03 8.11
CA ILE A 108 5.95 3.78 9.35
C ILE A 108 7.26 3.86 10.13
N GLU A 109 7.89 2.71 10.36
CA GLU A 109 9.11 2.59 11.15
C GLU A 109 10.25 3.45 10.59
N HIS A 110 10.43 3.46 9.27
CA HIS A 110 11.44 4.28 8.61
C HIS A 110 11.22 5.79 8.82
N LYS A 111 9.97 6.26 8.74
CA LYS A 111 9.64 7.66 8.98
C LYS A 111 9.91 8.06 10.42
N VAL A 112 9.48 7.24 11.38
CA VAL A 112 9.66 7.51 12.81
C VAL A 112 11.15 7.45 13.19
N SER A 113 11.89 6.43 12.78
CA SER A 113 13.33 6.30 13.02
C SER A 113 14.10 7.50 12.48
N LYS A 114 13.76 7.94 11.25
CA LYS A 114 14.38 9.11 10.62
C LYS A 114 14.07 10.40 11.37
N SER A 115 12.87 10.54 11.93
CA SER A 115 12.50 11.69 12.76
C SER A 115 13.29 11.70 14.07
N LEU A 116 13.33 10.58 14.78
CA LEU A 116 14.07 10.44 16.04
C LEU A 116 15.58 10.69 15.85
N GLN A 117 16.16 10.20 14.76
CA GLN A 117 17.57 10.46 14.41
C GLN A 117 17.84 11.94 14.16
N LYS A 118 16.93 12.65 13.47
CA LYS A 118 17.06 14.11 13.25
C LYS A 118 17.01 14.89 14.57
N GLU A 119 16.21 14.43 15.51
CA GLU A 119 16.10 15.02 16.85
C GLU A 119 17.25 14.60 17.77
N LYS A 120 18.20 13.77 17.29
CA LYS A 120 19.32 13.23 18.06
C LYS A 120 18.89 12.48 19.33
N LYS A 121 17.71 11.87 19.31
CA LYS A 121 17.20 11.04 20.40
C LYS A 121 17.72 9.62 20.25
N GLU A 122 18.31 9.09 21.30
CA GLU A 122 18.56 7.66 21.42
C GLU A 122 17.23 6.92 21.67
N PHE A 123 17.07 5.78 21.03
CA PHE A 123 15.87 4.96 21.20
C PHE A 123 16.24 3.48 21.16
N ASP A 124 15.58 2.71 21.97
CA ASP A 124 15.57 1.26 21.94
C ASP A 124 14.39 0.74 21.11
N VAL A 125 14.30 -0.58 20.97
CA VAL A 125 13.23 -1.22 20.18
C VAL A 125 11.84 -0.92 20.75
N LEU A 126 11.71 -0.85 22.08
CA LEU A 126 10.41 -0.63 22.72
C LEU A 126 9.93 0.80 22.53
N SER A 127 10.80 1.77 22.77
CA SER A 127 10.47 3.19 22.57
C SER A 127 10.20 3.52 21.10
N LEU A 128 10.91 2.87 20.16
CA LEU A 128 10.60 2.98 18.73
C LEU A 128 9.20 2.47 18.41
N ARG A 129 8.82 1.29 18.92
CA ARG A 129 7.47 0.74 18.70
C ARG A 129 6.38 1.64 19.28
N GLN A 130 6.57 2.17 20.48
CA GLN A 130 5.64 3.12 21.09
C GLN A 130 5.51 4.40 20.23
N SER A 131 6.63 4.93 19.75
CA SER A 131 6.64 6.10 18.86
C SER A 131 5.91 5.82 17.54
N CYS A 132 6.08 4.62 16.97
CA CYS A 132 5.35 4.21 15.77
C CYS A 132 3.84 4.11 16.01
N GLN A 133 3.43 3.59 17.17
CA GLN A 133 2.02 3.51 17.54
C GLN A 133 1.39 4.90 17.68
N GLU A 134 2.05 5.83 18.37
CA GLU A 134 1.55 7.21 18.49
C GLU A 134 1.51 7.95 17.16
N PHE A 135 2.53 7.76 16.33
CA PHE A 135 2.55 8.28 14.96
C PHE A 135 1.35 7.78 14.14
N SER A 136 1.08 6.47 14.18
CA SER A 136 -0.06 5.86 13.50
C SER A 136 -1.40 6.40 14.00
N LYS A 137 -1.58 6.53 15.31
CA LYS A 137 -2.80 7.12 15.90
C LYS A 137 -3.07 8.54 15.39
N GLY A 138 -2.01 9.33 15.21
CA GLY A 138 -2.10 10.69 14.65
C GLY A 138 -2.63 10.66 13.21
N PHE A 139 -2.06 9.80 12.36
CA PHE A 139 -2.48 9.70 10.96
C PHE A 139 -3.84 9.04 10.76
N ILE A 140 -4.26 8.13 11.64
CA ILE A 140 -5.64 7.60 11.64
C ILE A 140 -6.64 8.75 11.74
N LYS A 141 -6.46 9.66 12.70
CA LYS A 141 -7.35 10.82 12.84
C LYS A 141 -7.37 11.70 11.59
N THR A 142 -6.20 11.98 11.03
CA THR A 142 -6.06 12.79 9.81
C THR A 142 -6.75 12.14 8.61
N GLN A 143 -6.44 10.87 8.35
CA GLN A 143 -7.00 10.13 7.22
C GLN A 143 -8.51 9.93 7.36
N ARG A 144 -9.02 9.65 8.57
CA ARG A 144 -10.45 9.56 8.84
C ARG A 144 -11.17 10.85 8.42
N ALA A 145 -10.68 12.01 8.87
CA ALA A 145 -11.26 13.30 8.51
C ALA A 145 -11.21 13.53 6.99
N GLN A 146 -10.11 13.15 6.34
CA GLN A 146 -9.96 13.28 4.89
C GLN A 146 -10.92 12.35 4.11
N PHE A 147 -11.13 11.11 4.55
CA PHE A 147 -12.10 10.20 3.94
C PHE A 147 -13.54 10.66 4.16
N GLN A 148 -13.86 11.15 5.35
CA GLN A 148 -15.17 11.76 5.62
C GLN A 148 -15.39 13.00 4.72
N ARG A 149 -14.35 13.82 4.53
CA ARG A 149 -14.42 14.97 3.62
C ARG A 149 -14.64 14.55 2.14
N LEU A 150 -14.16 13.38 1.73
CA LEU A 150 -14.46 12.79 0.42
C LEU A 150 -15.90 12.26 0.33
N GLY A 151 -16.64 12.26 1.42
CA GLY A 151 -18.03 11.79 1.48
C GLY A 151 -18.18 10.27 1.59
N VAL A 152 -17.13 9.55 1.98
CA VAL A 152 -17.19 8.10 2.17
C VAL A 152 -18.12 7.75 3.32
N LEU A 153 -19.11 6.89 3.07
CA LEU A 153 -20.05 6.39 4.06
C LEU A 153 -19.58 5.05 4.62
N ALA A 154 -19.33 5.02 5.93
CA ALA A 154 -18.78 3.86 6.62
C ALA A 154 -19.20 3.85 8.10
N ASP A 155 -19.01 2.72 8.77
CA ASP A 155 -19.11 2.64 10.23
C ASP A 155 -17.80 3.13 10.85
N TRP A 156 -17.72 4.42 11.10
CA TRP A 156 -16.53 5.07 11.64
C TRP A 156 -16.30 4.76 13.13
N GLU A 157 -17.28 4.18 13.83
CA GLU A 157 -17.14 3.76 15.21
C GLU A 157 -16.65 2.32 15.35
N ALA A 158 -16.92 1.48 14.35
CA ALA A 158 -16.50 0.07 14.32
C ALA A 158 -15.18 -0.15 13.56
N GLU A 159 -14.38 0.88 13.33
CA GLU A 159 -13.10 0.79 12.61
C GLU A 159 -12.15 -0.25 13.22
N TYR A 160 -11.36 -0.92 12.38
CA TYR A 160 -10.30 -1.81 12.86
C TYR A 160 -8.90 -1.26 12.57
N LYS A 161 -7.97 -1.59 13.44
CA LYS A 161 -6.56 -1.22 13.33
C LYS A 161 -5.71 -2.47 13.46
N THR A 162 -4.78 -2.67 12.56
CA THR A 162 -3.90 -3.86 12.61
C THR A 162 -3.03 -3.92 13.86
N MET A 163 -2.87 -2.80 14.57
CA MET A 163 -2.15 -2.70 15.85
C MET A 163 -3.00 -2.98 17.10
N ASP A 164 -4.31 -3.22 16.94
CA ASP A 164 -5.16 -3.56 18.08
C ASP A 164 -4.82 -4.99 18.55
N SER A 165 -4.71 -5.18 19.86
CA SER A 165 -4.27 -6.45 20.42
C SER A 165 -5.17 -7.65 20.07
N GLU A 166 -6.45 -7.42 19.87
CA GLU A 166 -7.39 -8.45 19.40
C GLU A 166 -7.10 -8.85 17.95
N TYR A 167 -6.75 -7.87 17.09
CA TYR A 167 -6.38 -8.13 15.70
C TYR A 167 -5.07 -8.90 15.61
N GLU A 168 -4.06 -8.51 16.39
CA GLU A 168 -2.78 -9.23 16.47
C GLU A 168 -2.96 -10.67 17.00
N ALA A 169 -3.83 -10.83 18.02
CA ALA A 169 -4.14 -12.15 18.54
C ALA A 169 -4.78 -13.07 17.48
N GLU A 170 -5.65 -12.53 16.63
CA GLU A 170 -6.27 -13.31 15.55
C GLU A 170 -5.29 -13.71 14.47
N ILE A 171 -4.35 -12.84 14.12
CA ILE A 171 -3.23 -13.18 13.24
C ILE A 171 -2.44 -14.37 13.82
N LEU A 172 -2.11 -14.33 15.11
CA LEU A 172 -1.36 -15.41 15.75
C LEU A 172 -2.16 -16.72 15.81
N ARG A 173 -3.46 -16.66 16.09
CA ARG A 173 -4.34 -17.87 16.07
C ARG A 173 -4.37 -18.47 14.68
N THR A 174 -4.57 -17.65 13.67
CA THR A 174 -4.58 -18.12 12.26
C THR A 174 -3.23 -18.72 11.87
N PHE A 175 -2.13 -18.10 12.22
CA PHE A 175 -0.78 -18.63 11.97
C PHE A 175 -0.57 -19.97 12.68
N ALA A 176 -1.04 -20.12 13.91
CA ALA A 176 -0.95 -21.37 14.65
C ALA A 176 -1.69 -22.53 13.95
N GLU A 177 -2.82 -22.24 13.28
CA GLU A 177 -3.53 -23.25 12.47
C GLU A 177 -2.70 -23.71 11.24
N PHE A 178 -1.97 -22.79 10.59
CA PHE A 178 -1.02 -23.17 9.52
C PHE A 178 0.09 -24.07 10.06
N VAL A 179 0.65 -23.74 11.22
CA VAL A 179 1.68 -24.58 11.88
C VAL A 179 1.14 -25.97 12.19
N LYS A 180 -0.06 -26.08 12.80
CA LYS A 180 -0.71 -27.36 13.11
C LYS A 180 -0.93 -28.22 11.85
N LYS A 181 -1.24 -27.60 10.72
CA LYS A 181 -1.43 -28.29 9.44
C LYS A 181 -0.13 -28.67 8.74
N GLY A 182 1.04 -28.36 9.33
CA GLY A 182 2.35 -28.65 8.74
C GLY A 182 2.70 -27.78 7.51
N LEU A 183 2.00 -26.66 7.31
CA LEU A 183 2.21 -25.78 6.17
C LEU A 183 3.36 -24.79 6.39
N VAL A 184 3.83 -24.66 7.63
CA VAL A 184 4.94 -23.78 7.99
C VAL A 184 6.18 -24.61 8.27
N TYR A 185 7.25 -24.30 7.57
CA TYR A 185 8.55 -24.94 7.75
C TYR A 185 9.69 -23.91 7.67
N ARG A 186 10.80 -24.21 8.31
CA ARG A 186 11.99 -23.35 8.28
C ARG A 186 12.94 -23.82 7.18
N SER A 187 13.31 -22.91 6.27
CA SER A 187 14.30 -23.21 5.24
C SER A 187 15.19 -21.99 4.96
N LYS A 188 16.29 -22.21 4.22
CA LYS A 188 17.13 -21.14 3.72
C LYS A 188 16.70 -20.80 2.30
N LYS A 189 16.41 -19.53 2.02
CA LYS A 189 16.07 -18.99 0.70
C LYS A 189 16.79 -17.66 0.52
N PRO A 190 17.40 -17.38 -0.65
CA PRO A 190 17.87 -16.05 -0.97
C PRO A 190 16.70 -15.06 -0.90
N VAL A 191 16.92 -13.93 -0.24
CA VAL A 191 15.90 -12.86 -0.10
C VAL A 191 16.53 -11.53 -0.46
N TYR A 192 15.70 -10.60 -0.91
CA TYR A 192 16.12 -9.21 -1.04
C TYR A 192 16.34 -8.60 0.34
N TRP A 193 17.40 -7.85 0.48
CA TRP A 193 17.84 -7.32 1.78
C TRP A 193 18.19 -5.84 1.69
N SER A 194 17.59 -5.02 2.55
CA SER A 194 17.96 -3.62 2.72
C SER A 194 19.07 -3.49 3.78
N ILE A 195 20.27 -3.13 3.36
CA ILE A 195 21.39 -2.90 4.27
C ILE A 195 21.11 -1.74 5.24
N PRO A 196 20.58 -0.58 4.79
CA PRO A 196 20.29 0.53 5.71
C PRO A 196 19.18 0.22 6.72
N CYS A 197 18.12 -0.49 6.29
CA CYS A 197 16.99 -0.84 7.15
C CYS A 197 17.20 -2.14 7.92
N LYS A 198 18.25 -2.91 7.61
CA LYS A 198 18.60 -4.20 8.24
C LYS A 198 17.41 -5.18 8.25
N THR A 199 16.71 -5.28 7.12
CA THR A 199 15.53 -6.13 6.97
C THR A 199 15.45 -6.76 5.60
N ALA A 200 14.76 -7.91 5.50
CA ALA A 200 14.32 -8.47 4.23
C ALA A 200 13.25 -7.57 3.59
N LEU A 201 13.18 -7.61 2.27
CA LEU A 201 12.21 -6.85 1.49
C LEU A 201 11.30 -7.81 0.74
N ALA A 202 10.02 -7.44 0.64
CA ALA A 202 9.09 -8.05 -0.31
C ALA A 202 9.40 -7.54 -1.73
N GLU A 203 8.97 -8.30 -2.75
CA GLU A 203 9.19 -7.92 -4.15
C GLU A 203 8.57 -6.56 -4.50
N ALA A 204 7.43 -6.23 -3.89
CA ALA A 204 6.75 -4.94 -4.08
C ALA A 204 7.50 -3.73 -3.47
N GLU A 205 8.49 -3.97 -2.63
CA GLU A 205 9.31 -2.92 -1.99
C GLU A 205 10.60 -2.65 -2.74
N ILE A 206 10.83 -3.34 -3.88
CA ILE A 206 12.06 -3.27 -4.66
C ILE A 206 11.87 -2.32 -5.83
N GLU A 207 12.83 -1.43 -6.00
CA GLU A 207 12.94 -0.58 -7.17
C GLU A 207 14.15 -0.97 -8.02
N TYR A 208 13.95 -1.14 -9.32
CA TYR A 208 15.03 -1.40 -10.27
C TYR A 208 15.53 -0.09 -10.87
N LYS A 209 16.86 0.06 -10.92
CA LYS A 209 17.53 1.23 -11.52
C LYS A 209 18.71 0.76 -12.36
N ASP A 210 19.01 1.52 -13.40
CA ASP A 210 20.25 1.31 -14.15
C ASP A 210 21.44 1.48 -13.22
N HIS A 211 22.34 0.50 -13.22
CA HIS A 211 23.54 0.47 -12.38
C HIS A 211 24.77 0.08 -13.18
N LYS A 212 25.85 0.83 -13.02
CA LYS A 212 27.15 0.46 -13.54
C LYS A 212 27.88 -0.42 -12.53
N SER A 213 28.18 -1.64 -12.93
CA SER A 213 28.93 -2.59 -12.12
C SER A 213 30.20 -3.00 -12.87
N PRO A 214 31.34 -3.20 -12.17
CA PRO A 214 32.51 -3.78 -12.81
C PRO A 214 32.21 -5.20 -13.27
N SER A 215 32.58 -5.52 -14.52
CA SER A 215 32.54 -6.90 -14.98
C SER A 215 33.97 -7.41 -15.15
N ILE A 216 34.21 -8.62 -14.68
CA ILE A 216 35.53 -9.23 -14.72
C ILE A 216 35.44 -10.68 -15.18
N TYR A 217 36.52 -11.14 -15.77
CA TYR A 217 36.77 -12.56 -16.02
C TYR A 217 37.70 -13.08 -14.93
N VAL A 218 37.42 -14.26 -14.40
CA VAL A 218 38.20 -14.91 -13.35
C VAL A 218 38.52 -16.32 -13.77
N SER A 219 39.77 -16.71 -13.66
CA SER A 219 40.24 -18.06 -13.95
C SER A 219 40.39 -18.87 -12.67
N PHE A 220 39.77 -20.02 -12.63
CA PHE A 220 39.92 -21.00 -11.55
C PHE A 220 40.75 -22.16 -12.06
N ARG A 221 41.86 -22.48 -11.37
CA ARG A 221 42.70 -23.63 -11.71
C ARG A 221 41.90 -24.92 -11.55
N VAL A 222 41.92 -25.75 -12.58
CA VAL A 222 41.32 -27.09 -12.55
C VAL A 222 42.34 -28.06 -11.95
N ASN A 223 41.99 -28.65 -10.82
CA ASN A 223 42.82 -29.65 -10.17
C ASN A 223 42.36 -31.02 -10.69
N ASN A 224 43.04 -31.54 -11.73
CA ASN A 224 42.74 -32.84 -12.30
C ASN A 224 43.89 -33.81 -12.07
N PRO A 225 43.84 -34.65 -11.04
CA PRO A 225 44.91 -35.55 -10.71
C PRO A 225 45.14 -36.71 -11.71
N GLU A 226 44.16 -36.95 -12.60
CA GLU A 226 44.21 -38.07 -13.55
C GLU A 226 44.83 -37.72 -14.91
N LYS A 227 45.02 -36.45 -15.20
CA LYS A 227 45.67 -36.03 -16.44
C LYS A 227 47.18 -35.85 -16.21
N ASN A 228 47.99 -36.68 -16.88
CA ASN A 228 49.42 -36.51 -17.08
C ASN A 228 49.76 -35.29 -17.97
N SER A 229 49.02 -34.23 -17.88
CA SER A 229 49.26 -33.00 -18.61
C SER A 229 50.24 -32.14 -17.86
N THR A 230 51.31 -31.76 -18.50
CA THR A 230 52.32 -30.82 -17.99
C THR A 230 51.82 -29.36 -18.01
N ARG A 231 50.60 -29.12 -18.47
CA ARG A 231 50.00 -27.79 -18.55
C ARG A 231 48.88 -27.63 -17.56
N ASP A 232 48.88 -26.49 -16.89
CA ASP A 232 47.79 -26.08 -16.00
C ASP A 232 46.55 -25.71 -16.84
N SER A 233 45.40 -26.30 -16.53
CA SER A 233 44.13 -25.96 -17.13
C SER A 233 43.34 -25.06 -16.18
N TYR A 234 42.63 -24.08 -16.74
CA TYR A 234 41.81 -23.12 -16.00
C TYR A 234 40.38 -23.08 -16.55
N LEU A 235 39.45 -22.97 -15.66
CA LEU A 235 38.05 -22.66 -16.00
C LEU A 235 37.81 -21.16 -15.86
N VAL A 236 37.44 -20.51 -16.93
CA VAL A 236 37.20 -19.06 -16.95
C VAL A 236 35.70 -18.79 -16.74
N ILE A 237 35.40 -17.96 -15.80
CA ILE A 237 34.04 -17.43 -15.56
C ILE A 237 34.00 -15.94 -15.80
N TRP A 238 32.82 -15.44 -16.08
CA TRP A 238 32.52 -14.00 -16.15
C TRP A 238 31.51 -13.63 -15.05
N THR A 239 31.73 -12.50 -14.38
CA THR A 239 30.82 -12.00 -13.36
C THR A 239 30.73 -10.49 -13.35
N THR A 240 29.55 -9.96 -13.04
CA THR A 240 29.27 -8.54 -12.75
C THR A 240 29.22 -8.26 -11.25
N THR A 241 29.43 -9.27 -10.41
CA THR A 241 29.34 -9.19 -8.94
C THR A 241 30.60 -9.73 -8.28
N PRO A 242 31.79 -9.10 -8.53
CA PRO A 242 33.08 -9.63 -8.08
C PRO A 242 33.22 -9.76 -6.55
N TRP A 243 32.44 -9.04 -5.78
CA TRP A 243 32.41 -9.13 -4.31
C TRP A 243 31.86 -10.46 -3.78
N THR A 244 31.27 -11.30 -4.63
CA THR A 244 30.82 -12.64 -4.25
C THR A 244 31.94 -13.69 -4.30
N LEU A 245 33.06 -13.40 -4.94
CA LEU A 245 34.20 -14.33 -5.11
C LEU A 245 34.78 -14.86 -3.78
N PRO A 246 34.91 -14.06 -2.70
CA PRO A 246 35.41 -14.58 -1.44
C PRO A 246 34.60 -15.71 -0.82
N ALA A 247 33.30 -15.77 -1.16
CA ALA A 247 32.37 -16.82 -0.70
C ALA A 247 32.19 -17.95 -1.72
N ASN A 248 32.91 -17.93 -2.85
CA ASN A 248 32.77 -18.94 -3.89
C ASN A 248 33.34 -20.28 -3.40
N MET A 249 32.61 -21.36 -3.54
CA MET A 249 33.00 -22.71 -3.16
C MET A 249 33.04 -23.70 -4.33
N ALA A 250 32.39 -23.36 -5.45
CA ALA A 250 32.30 -24.25 -6.61
C ALA A 250 31.99 -23.47 -7.88
N VAL A 251 32.25 -24.07 -9.03
CA VAL A 251 31.80 -23.59 -10.34
C VAL A 251 30.85 -24.62 -10.92
N ALA A 252 29.65 -24.19 -11.26
CA ALA A 252 28.65 -25.03 -11.92
C ALA A 252 28.79 -24.90 -13.43
N VAL A 253 28.72 -26.03 -14.12
CA VAL A 253 28.73 -26.10 -15.59
C VAL A 253 27.43 -26.67 -16.11
N HIS A 254 27.02 -26.24 -17.29
CA HIS A 254 25.79 -26.77 -17.89
C HIS A 254 26.04 -28.16 -18.51
N PRO A 255 25.31 -29.22 -18.15
CA PRO A 255 25.64 -30.59 -18.50
C PRO A 255 25.53 -30.90 -20.01
N ARG A 256 24.85 -30.06 -20.80
CA ARG A 256 24.62 -30.26 -22.23
C ARG A 256 25.37 -29.27 -23.12
N VAL A 257 26.13 -28.34 -22.54
CA VAL A 257 26.94 -27.37 -23.29
C VAL A 257 28.35 -27.92 -23.47
N ILE A 258 28.88 -27.85 -24.69
CA ILE A 258 30.25 -28.23 -25.01
C ILE A 258 31.16 -27.06 -24.65
N TYR A 259 32.11 -27.31 -23.79
CA TYR A 259 33.18 -26.36 -23.45
C TYR A 259 34.43 -26.69 -24.23
N GLN A 260 35.07 -25.69 -24.79
CA GLN A 260 36.27 -25.84 -25.59
C GLN A 260 37.49 -25.35 -24.80
N GLU A 261 38.53 -26.14 -24.80
CA GLU A 261 39.86 -25.69 -24.31
C GLU A 261 40.51 -24.79 -25.38
N VAL A 262 40.90 -23.61 -24.93
CA VAL A 262 41.60 -22.63 -25.78
C VAL A 262 43.00 -22.47 -25.24
N ILE A 263 44.03 -22.55 -26.14
CA ILE A 263 45.45 -22.46 -25.79
C ILE A 263 45.93 -21.02 -26.01
#